data_2590395938f652a012af4d2a7ea7d394
#
_entry.id   2590395938f652a012af4d2a7ea7d394
#
_cell.length_a   1.000
_cell.length_b   1.000
_cell.length_c   1.000
_cell.angle_alpha   90.00
_cell.angle_beta   90.00
_cell.angle_gamma   90.00
#
_symmetry.space_group_name_H-M   'P 1'
#
loop_
_entity.id
_entity.type
_entity.pdbx_description
1 polymer ?
#
loop_
_entity_poly.entity_id
_entity_poly.type
_entity_poly.pdbx_seq_one_letter_code
_entity_poly.pdbx_strand_id
1 'polypeptide(L)'
;EILRATALTTYEKVPFEKGFGTIVTERVIDLLMLLGIIMITLVLQTDFILGFLEERGVNIIGAMGILLFGIVGLFLGSYIIRKSKSPLALKLKGFLNGLQDGVLSVFKMKNKWPFILHTLFIWGAYFGMFWVIKYTVEETIPLSLGQLLVAFVAGAFAMSTTNGGIGLYPIAVSAALGIYGISSVSGDAFGWIMWIAQTIMVVVFGTISFIVLPLLNRNR
;
A
#
# COMPACT_ATOMS: atom_id res chain seq x y z
N GLU A 1 -12.94 -7.87 4.48
CA GLU A 1 -12.10 -8.46 5.55
C GLU A 1 -12.97 -9.23 6.57
N ILE A 2 -14.06 -8.65 7.09
CA ILE A 2 -14.96 -9.33 8.03
C ILE A 2 -15.50 -10.64 7.42
N LEU A 3 -15.95 -10.62 6.16
CA LEU A 3 -16.41 -11.81 5.45
C LEU A 3 -15.34 -12.90 5.35
N ARG A 4 -14.09 -12.52 5.18
CA ARG A 4 -12.95 -13.45 5.13
C ARG A 4 -12.72 -14.12 6.49
N ALA A 5 -12.74 -13.36 7.58
CA ALA A 5 -12.63 -13.91 8.93
C ALA A 5 -13.82 -14.85 9.26
N THR A 6 -15.03 -14.45 8.86
CA THR A 6 -16.24 -15.27 9.05
C THR A 6 -16.17 -16.58 8.26
N ALA A 7 -15.68 -16.54 7.01
CA ALA A 7 -15.50 -17.76 6.21
C ALA A 7 -14.51 -18.73 6.89
N LEU A 8 -13.38 -18.24 7.42
CA LEU A 8 -12.44 -19.06 8.18
C LEU A 8 -13.07 -19.68 9.43
N THR A 9 -13.94 -18.95 10.12
CA THR A 9 -14.65 -19.47 11.28
C THR A 9 -15.65 -20.55 10.88
N THR A 10 -16.38 -20.33 9.80
CA THR A 10 -17.46 -21.21 9.35
C THR A 10 -16.92 -22.53 8.79
N TYR A 11 -15.90 -22.47 7.95
CA TYR A 11 -15.42 -23.64 7.18
C TYR A 11 -14.20 -24.33 7.81
N GLU A 12 -13.32 -23.58 8.46
CA GLU A 12 -12.08 -24.13 9.04
C GLU A 12 -12.09 -24.17 10.57
N LYS A 13 -13.21 -23.79 11.21
CA LYS A 13 -13.38 -23.77 12.68
C LYS A 13 -12.31 -22.94 13.41
N VAL A 14 -11.74 -21.96 12.72
CA VAL A 14 -10.77 -21.01 13.32
C VAL A 14 -11.55 -19.96 14.11
N PRO A 15 -11.23 -19.68 15.39
CA PRO A 15 -11.86 -18.60 16.14
C PRO A 15 -11.79 -17.28 15.39
N PHE A 16 -12.89 -16.51 15.36
CA PHE A 16 -12.98 -15.25 14.61
C PHE A 16 -11.87 -14.28 14.99
N GLU A 17 -11.56 -14.16 16.28
CA GLU A 17 -10.51 -13.26 16.79
C GLU A 17 -9.13 -13.63 16.24
N LYS A 18 -8.87 -14.92 16.06
CA LYS A 18 -7.61 -15.40 15.48
C LYS A 18 -7.56 -15.13 13.99
N GLY A 19 -8.65 -15.36 13.26
CA GLY A 19 -8.78 -15.02 11.84
C GLY A 19 -8.63 -13.51 11.62
N PHE A 20 -9.28 -12.69 12.42
CA PHE A 20 -9.17 -11.24 12.35
C PHE A 20 -7.76 -10.74 12.69
N GLY A 21 -7.10 -11.35 13.68
CA GLY A 21 -5.70 -11.04 14.03
C GLY A 21 -4.73 -11.25 12.86
N THR A 22 -4.93 -12.28 12.02
CA THR A 22 -4.10 -12.48 10.83
C THR A 22 -4.31 -11.36 9.80
N ILE A 23 -5.53 -10.87 9.63
CA ILE A 23 -5.85 -9.76 8.73
C ILE A 23 -5.14 -8.48 9.19
N VAL A 24 -5.15 -8.19 10.49
CA VAL A 24 -4.42 -7.03 11.04
C VAL A 24 -2.93 -7.15 10.76
N THR A 25 -2.35 -8.34 10.95
CA THR A 25 -0.93 -8.59 10.62
C THR A 25 -0.65 -8.35 9.14
N GLU A 26 -1.50 -8.83 8.23
CA GLU A 26 -1.37 -8.55 6.80
C GLU A 26 -1.37 -7.05 6.51
N ARG A 27 -2.27 -6.27 7.11
CA ARG A 27 -2.28 -4.79 6.93
C ARG A 27 -1.01 -4.10 7.42
N VAL A 28 -0.44 -4.58 8.50
CA VAL A 28 0.86 -4.09 9.00
C VAL A 28 1.98 -4.36 7.99
N ILE A 29 2.00 -5.57 7.43
CA ILE A 29 3.00 -5.94 6.41
C ILE A 29 2.78 -5.15 5.11
N ASP A 30 1.53 -4.96 4.68
CA ASP A 30 1.22 -4.12 3.51
C ASP A 30 1.74 -2.68 3.70
N LEU A 31 1.58 -2.11 4.89
CA LEU A 31 2.13 -0.79 5.22
C LEU A 31 3.66 -0.77 5.09
N LEU A 32 4.34 -1.80 5.60
CA LEU A 32 5.80 -1.91 5.50
C LEU A 32 6.26 -2.06 4.03
N MET A 33 5.54 -2.85 3.24
CA MET A 33 5.82 -3.01 1.81
C MET A 33 5.65 -1.67 1.08
N LEU A 34 4.56 -0.94 1.35
CA LEU A 34 4.34 0.39 0.78
C LEU A 34 5.47 1.36 1.15
N LEU A 35 5.86 1.40 2.43
CA LEU A 35 6.98 2.23 2.89
C LEU A 35 8.29 1.83 2.20
N GLY A 36 8.55 0.54 2.03
CA GLY A 36 9.71 0.04 1.29
C GLY A 36 9.71 0.51 -0.18
N ILE A 37 8.56 0.43 -0.85
CA ILE A 37 8.42 0.91 -2.24
C ILE A 37 8.61 2.42 -2.31
N ILE A 38 8.06 3.20 -1.37
CA ILE A 38 8.29 4.64 -1.28
C ILE A 38 9.78 4.94 -1.16
N MET A 39 10.50 4.24 -0.30
CA MET A 39 11.95 4.42 -0.15
C MET A 39 12.71 4.12 -1.45
N ILE A 40 12.38 3.01 -2.12
CA ILE A 40 12.95 2.67 -3.43
C ILE A 40 12.65 3.76 -4.46
N THR A 41 11.40 4.24 -4.50
CA THR A 41 10.97 5.31 -5.42
C THR A 41 11.75 6.60 -5.17
N LEU A 42 11.92 7.00 -3.91
CA LEU A 42 12.70 8.19 -3.55
C LEU A 42 14.16 8.08 -4.02
N VAL A 43 14.78 6.90 -3.84
CA VAL A 43 16.16 6.66 -4.30
C VAL A 43 16.24 6.71 -5.83
N LEU A 44 15.33 6.07 -6.54
CA LEU A 44 15.32 6.04 -8.01
C LEU A 44 14.96 7.40 -8.65
N GLN A 45 14.27 8.26 -7.93
CA GLN A 45 13.83 9.58 -8.40
C GLN A 45 14.56 10.74 -7.71
N THR A 46 15.68 10.48 -7.04
CA THR A 46 16.41 11.50 -6.28
C THR A 46 16.76 12.72 -7.16
N ASP A 47 17.33 12.50 -8.34
CA ASP A 47 17.76 13.59 -9.24
C ASP A 47 16.56 14.41 -9.73
N PHE A 48 15.45 13.74 -10.06
CA PHE A 48 14.22 14.40 -10.47
C PHE A 48 13.64 15.24 -9.31
N ILE A 49 13.59 14.69 -8.12
CA ILE A 49 13.06 15.38 -6.93
C ILE A 49 13.91 16.60 -6.59
N LEU A 50 15.23 16.46 -6.63
CA LEU A 50 16.15 17.57 -6.36
C LEU A 50 15.98 18.68 -7.41
N GLY A 51 15.96 18.35 -8.71
CA GLY A 51 15.71 19.30 -9.80
C GLY A 51 14.36 20.02 -9.65
N PHE A 52 13.30 19.30 -9.34
CA PHE A 52 11.97 19.87 -9.13
C PHE A 52 11.93 20.84 -7.92
N LEU A 53 12.65 20.53 -6.85
CA LEU A 53 12.75 21.41 -5.68
C LEU A 53 13.56 22.67 -6.01
N GLU A 54 14.63 22.54 -6.77
CA GLU A 54 15.46 23.68 -7.23
C GLU A 54 14.67 24.63 -8.13
N GLU A 55 13.93 24.09 -9.11
CA GLU A 55 13.07 24.90 -10.01
C GLU A 55 11.98 25.67 -9.24
N ARG A 56 11.50 25.14 -8.13
CA ARG A 56 10.54 25.80 -7.24
C ARG A 56 11.17 26.74 -6.23
N GLY A 57 12.50 26.95 -6.29
CA GLY A 57 13.24 27.80 -5.35
C GLY A 57 13.23 27.26 -3.91
N VAL A 58 12.99 25.95 -3.73
CA VAL A 58 13.02 25.34 -2.40
C VAL A 58 14.46 25.19 -1.96
N ASN A 59 14.79 25.80 -0.84
CA ASN A 59 16.12 25.62 -0.24
C ASN A 59 16.24 24.17 0.28
N ILE A 60 17.02 23.35 -0.42
CA ILE A 60 17.22 21.93 -0.11
C ILE A 60 17.76 21.74 1.31
N ILE A 61 18.69 22.62 1.75
CA ILE A 61 19.24 22.58 3.11
C ILE A 61 18.14 22.86 4.13
N GLY A 62 17.28 23.84 3.86
CA GLY A 62 16.11 24.13 4.69
C GLY A 62 15.12 22.98 4.73
N ALA A 63 14.84 22.35 3.59
CA ALA A 63 13.96 21.18 3.51
C ALA A 63 14.52 19.98 4.29
N MET A 64 15.83 19.72 4.18
CA MET A 64 16.52 18.69 4.98
C MET A 64 16.47 19.02 6.48
N GLY A 65 16.63 20.31 6.84
CA GLY A 65 16.50 20.77 8.23
C GLY A 65 15.11 20.52 8.80
N ILE A 66 14.05 20.81 8.03
CA ILE A 66 12.64 20.52 8.42
C ILE A 66 12.42 19.02 8.56
N LEU A 67 12.95 18.21 7.65
CA LEU A 67 12.82 16.76 7.71
C LEU A 67 13.55 16.19 8.93
N LEU A 68 14.76 16.65 9.22
CA LEU A 68 15.52 16.27 10.40
C LEU A 68 14.80 16.70 11.68
N PHE A 69 14.27 17.91 11.71
CA PHE A 69 13.46 18.40 12.84
C PHE A 69 12.20 17.56 13.03
N GLY A 70 11.54 17.17 11.94
CA GLY A 70 10.39 16.23 11.97
C GLY A 70 10.77 14.87 12.54
N ILE A 71 11.89 14.27 12.12
CA ILE A 71 12.40 13.00 12.65
C ILE A 71 12.73 13.12 14.14
N VAL A 72 13.45 14.16 14.53
CA VAL A 72 13.76 14.42 15.94
C VAL A 72 12.47 14.62 16.76
N GLY A 73 11.51 15.38 16.20
CA GLY A 73 10.19 15.58 16.81
C GLY A 73 9.41 14.27 17.01
N LEU A 74 9.45 13.36 16.03
CA LEU A 74 8.86 12.02 16.13
C LEU A 74 9.55 11.18 17.22
N PHE A 75 10.89 11.22 17.29
CA PHE A 75 11.63 10.53 18.34
C PHE A 75 11.31 11.07 19.74
N LEU A 76 11.34 12.38 19.92
CA LEU A 76 10.99 13.03 21.17
C LEU A 76 9.52 12.81 21.54
N GLY A 77 8.63 12.93 20.56
CA GLY A 77 7.19 12.63 20.73
C GLY A 77 6.97 11.20 21.17
N SER A 78 7.62 10.23 20.52
CA SER A 78 7.54 8.80 20.89
C SER A 78 8.06 8.56 22.31
N TYR A 79 9.14 9.22 22.71
CA TYR A 79 9.69 9.14 24.07
C TYR A 79 8.73 9.72 25.11
N ILE A 80 8.15 10.89 24.84
CA ILE A 80 7.15 11.53 25.70
C ILE A 80 5.90 10.66 25.83
N ILE A 81 5.40 10.14 24.70
CA ILE A 81 4.24 9.25 24.67
C ILE A 81 4.51 7.99 25.50
N ARG A 82 5.70 7.41 25.41
CA ARG A 82 6.08 6.23 26.20
C ARG A 82 6.05 6.48 27.70
N LYS A 83 6.35 7.70 28.15
CA LYS A 83 6.30 8.09 29.58
C LYS A 83 4.94 8.60 30.02
N SER A 84 4.10 9.09 29.13
CA SER A 84 2.79 9.65 29.42
C SER A 84 1.78 8.57 29.82
N LYS A 85 0.91 8.89 30.80
CA LYS A 85 -0.22 8.06 31.22
C LYS A 85 -1.56 8.62 30.73
N SER A 86 -1.56 9.61 29.83
CA SER A 86 -2.80 10.18 29.31
C SER A 86 -3.59 9.15 28.47
N PRO A 87 -4.94 9.24 28.40
CA PRO A 87 -5.77 8.33 27.62
C PRO A 87 -5.36 8.26 26.14
N LEU A 88 -4.95 9.40 25.57
CA LEU A 88 -4.47 9.49 24.21
C LEU A 88 -3.14 8.76 24.02
N ALA A 89 -2.19 8.95 24.96
CA ALA A 89 -0.90 8.26 24.94
C ALA A 89 -1.06 6.74 25.08
N LEU A 90 -2.02 6.28 25.90
CA LEU A 90 -2.32 4.84 26.04
C LEU A 90 -2.87 4.24 24.77
N LYS A 91 -3.79 4.93 24.06
CA LYS A 91 -4.28 4.50 22.75
C LYS A 91 -3.15 4.41 21.71
N LEU A 92 -2.28 5.43 21.68
CA LEU A 92 -1.15 5.47 20.74
C LEU A 92 -0.11 4.40 21.04
N LYS A 93 0.17 4.13 22.33
CA LYS A 93 1.01 2.99 22.75
C LYS A 93 0.41 1.66 22.31
N GLY A 94 -0.89 1.46 22.52
CA GLY A 94 -1.60 0.27 22.07
C GLY A 94 -1.46 0.06 20.56
N PHE A 95 -1.64 1.11 19.77
CA PHE A 95 -1.46 1.07 18.33
C PHE A 95 -0.02 0.73 17.93
N LEU A 96 0.99 1.41 18.49
CA LEU A 96 2.41 1.16 18.19
C LEU A 96 2.84 -0.25 18.61
N ASN A 97 2.38 -0.73 19.76
CA ASN A 97 2.64 -2.10 20.20
C ASN A 97 1.97 -3.10 19.26
N GLY A 98 0.73 -2.85 18.84
CA GLY A 98 0.05 -3.69 17.85
C GLY A 98 0.79 -3.77 16.51
N LEU A 99 1.34 -2.66 16.02
CA LEU A 99 2.21 -2.66 14.84
C LEU A 99 3.47 -3.51 15.07
N GLN A 100 4.14 -3.30 16.20
CA GLN A 100 5.34 -4.06 16.55
C GLN A 100 5.05 -5.56 16.68
N ASP A 101 3.96 -5.92 17.35
CA ASP A 101 3.54 -7.32 17.52
C ASP A 101 3.17 -7.94 16.16
N GLY A 102 2.52 -7.20 15.27
CA GLY A 102 2.23 -7.62 13.90
C GLY A 102 3.50 -7.96 13.13
N VAL A 103 4.50 -7.08 13.15
CA VAL A 103 5.80 -7.33 12.50
C VAL A 103 6.50 -8.54 13.11
N LEU A 104 6.60 -8.57 14.45
CA LEU A 104 7.28 -9.65 15.16
C LEU A 104 6.59 -11.01 14.99
N SER A 105 5.25 -11.01 14.79
CA SER A 105 4.50 -12.25 14.57
C SER A 105 4.95 -12.98 13.31
N VAL A 106 5.29 -12.24 12.25
CA VAL A 106 5.79 -12.82 10.99
C VAL A 106 7.13 -13.54 11.22
N PHE A 107 8.04 -12.92 11.97
CA PHE A 107 9.34 -13.55 12.28
C PHE A 107 9.20 -14.79 13.17
N LYS A 108 8.14 -14.86 13.99
CA LYS A 108 7.83 -15.99 14.87
C LYS A 108 7.03 -17.10 14.16
N MET A 109 6.53 -16.87 12.94
CA MET A 109 5.81 -17.88 12.19
C MET A 109 6.69 -19.10 11.89
N LYS A 110 6.13 -20.30 12.05
CA LYS A 110 6.82 -21.57 11.68
C LYS A 110 7.15 -21.60 10.19
N ASN A 111 6.25 -21.11 9.33
CA ASN A 111 6.38 -21.09 7.87
C ASN A 111 6.46 -19.65 7.35
N LYS A 112 7.42 -18.87 7.82
CA LYS A 112 7.57 -17.44 7.44
C LYS A 112 7.97 -17.23 5.97
N TRP A 113 8.77 -18.12 5.41
CA TRP A 113 9.25 -17.97 4.04
C TRP A 113 8.16 -18.02 2.97
N PRO A 114 7.22 -19.00 2.98
CA PRO A 114 6.06 -18.96 2.09
C PRO A 114 5.25 -17.65 2.23
N PHE A 115 5.04 -17.16 3.45
CA PHE A 115 4.34 -15.90 3.68
C PHE A 115 5.07 -14.72 3.01
N ILE A 116 6.37 -14.57 3.26
CA ILE A 116 7.20 -13.50 2.68
C ILE A 116 7.20 -13.58 1.15
N LEU A 117 7.41 -14.77 0.58
CA LEU A 117 7.41 -14.97 -0.87
C LEU A 117 6.06 -14.62 -1.51
N HIS A 118 4.94 -15.02 -0.89
CA HIS A 118 3.62 -14.65 -1.38
C HIS A 118 3.39 -13.14 -1.30
N THR A 119 3.81 -12.49 -0.23
CA THR A 119 3.72 -11.03 -0.09
C THR A 119 4.51 -10.33 -1.19
N LEU A 120 5.77 -10.72 -1.40
CA LEU A 120 6.60 -10.15 -2.47
C LEU A 120 6.00 -10.41 -3.86
N PHE A 121 5.46 -11.60 -4.08
CA PHE A 121 4.78 -11.95 -5.34
C PHE A 121 3.55 -11.07 -5.58
N ILE A 122 2.70 -10.87 -4.56
CA ILE A 122 1.49 -10.02 -4.65
C ILE A 122 1.88 -8.59 -5.02
N TRP A 123 2.84 -8.01 -4.32
CA TRP A 123 3.29 -6.64 -4.59
C TRP A 123 4.00 -6.52 -5.94
N GLY A 124 4.78 -7.52 -6.32
CA GLY A 124 5.37 -7.62 -7.65
C GLY A 124 4.31 -7.73 -8.75
N ALA A 125 3.24 -8.49 -8.52
CA ALA A 125 2.11 -8.59 -9.44
C ALA A 125 1.35 -7.27 -9.56
N TYR A 126 1.12 -6.56 -8.45
CA TYR A 126 0.51 -5.23 -8.49
C TYR A 126 1.33 -4.24 -9.31
N PHE A 127 2.64 -4.20 -9.12
CA PHE A 127 3.51 -3.35 -9.96
C PHE A 127 3.57 -3.86 -11.40
N GLY A 128 3.57 -5.17 -11.60
CA GLY A 128 3.52 -5.80 -12.93
C GLY A 128 2.32 -5.39 -13.75
N MET A 129 1.15 -5.18 -13.11
CA MET A 129 -0.03 -4.63 -13.79
C MET A 129 0.24 -3.22 -14.32
N PHE A 130 0.87 -2.31 -13.54
CA PHE A 130 1.30 -1.00 -14.02
C PHE A 130 2.24 -1.10 -15.21
N TRP A 131 3.19 -2.03 -15.12
CA TRP A 131 4.15 -2.26 -16.18
C TRP A 131 3.50 -2.71 -17.48
N VAL A 132 2.50 -3.58 -17.42
CA VAL A 132 1.78 -4.05 -18.62
C VAL A 132 0.86 -2.98 -19.17
N ILE A 133 0.11 -2.29 -18.32
CA ILE A 133 -0.84 -1.25 -18.76
C ILE A 133 -0.13 -0.05 -19.39
N LYS A 134 1.12 0.22 -19.05
CA LYS A 134 1.89 1.29 -19.70
C LYS A 134 1.94 1.18 -21.22
N TYR A 135 1.79 -0.02 -21.77
CA TYR A 135 1.80 -0.26 -23.22
C TYR A 135 0.42 -0.07 -23.89
N THR A 136 -0.62 0.19 -23.11
CA THR A 136 -1.99 0.43 -23.64
C THR A 136 -2.25 1.91 -23.93
N VAL A 137 -1.44 2.82 -23.40
CA VAL A 137 -1.54 4.27 -23.59
C VAL A 137 -0.23 4.78 -24.18
N GLU A 138 -0.26 5.32 -25.39
CA GLU A 138 0.93 5.67 -26.17
C GLU A 138 1.90 6.59 -25.43
N GLU A 139 1.39 7.65 -24.79
CA GLU A 139 2.23 8.59 -24.04
C GLU A 139 2.93 7.97 -22.83
N THR A 140 2.42 6.84 -22.30
CA THR A 140 3.00 6.18 -21.12
C THR A 140 4.08 5.15 -21.48
N ILE A 141 4.21 4.75 -22.75
CA ILE A 141 5.20 3.76 -23.21
C ILE A 141 6.65 4.15 -22.82
N PRO A 142 7.11 5.41 -22.98
CA PRO A 142 8.48 5.80 -22.66
C PRO A 142 8.78 5.92 -21.16
N LEU A 143 7.77 5.82 -20.27
CA LEU A 143 7.97 5.98 -18.85
C LEU A 143 8.98 4.97 -18.30
N SER A 144 9.92 5.46 -17.51
CA SER A 144 10.89 4.65 -16.78
C SER A 144 10.24 3.90 -15.60
N LEU A 145 10.94 2.91 -15.07
CA LEU A 145 10.52 2.18 -13.88
C LEU A 145 10.29 3.12 -12.69
N GLY A 146 11.18 4.07 -12.47
CA GLY A 146 11.05 5.03 -11.36
C GLY A 146 9.80 5.93 -11.49
N GLN A 147 9.51 6.41 -12.70
CA GLN A 147 8.31 7.22 -12.97
C GLN A 147 7.02 6.43 -12.74
N LEU A 148 6.99 5.18 -13.19
CA LEU A 148 5.86 4.28 -12.92
C LEU A 148 5.69 3.98 -11.42
N LEU A 149 6.80 3.85 -10.68
CA LEU A 149 6.74 3.66 -9.22
C LEU A 149 6.11 4.86 -8.50
N VAL A 150 6.35 6.09 -8.97
CA VAL A 150 5.69 7.29 -8.41
C VAL A 150 4.17 7.21 -8.61
N ALA A 151 3.72 6.87 -9.82
CA ALA A 151 2.30 6.69 -10.10
C ALA A 151 1.69 5.52 -9.30
N PHE A 152 2.44 4.41 -9.15
CA PHE A 152 2.05 3.28 -8.33
C PHE A 152 1.86 3.66 -6.86
N VAL A 153 2.81 4.40 -6.28
CA VAL A 153 2.71 4.90 -4.88
C VAL A 153 1.49 5.81 -4.72
N ALA A 154 1.24 6.72 -5.67
CA ALA A 154 0.06 7.60 -5.65
C ALA A 154 -1.25 6.78 -5.68
N GLY A 155 -1.32 5.78 -6.55
CA GLY A 155 -2.46 4.85 -6.64
C GLY A 155 -2.63 4.03 -5.36
N ALA A 156 -1.56 3.46 -4.81
CA ALA A 156 -1.59 2.69 -3.57
C ALA A 156 -2.06 3.55 -2.38
N PHE A 157 -1.64 4.82 -2.32
CA PHE A 157 -2.10 5.77 -1.32
C PHE A 157 -3.60 6.06 -1.47
N ALA A 158 -4.07 6.30 -2.70
CA ALA A 158 -5.49 6.52 -2.99
C ALA A 158 -6.35 5.30 -2.58
N MET A 159 -5.88 4.07 -2.84
CA MET A 159 -6.54 2.83 -2.41
C MET A 159 -6.62 2.72 -0.88
N SER A 160 -5.57 3.12 -0.17
CA SER A 160 -5.49 3.03 1.30
C SER A 160 -6.35 4.07 2.02
N THR A 161 -6.55 5.24 1.39
CA THR A 161 -7.29 6.37 1.99
C THR A 161 -8.77 6.38 1.66
N THR A 162 -9.20 5.61 0.66
CA THR A 162 -10.59 5.51 0.22
C THR A 162 -11.06 4.06 0.20
N ASN A 163 -12.35 3.85 0.12
CA ASN A 163 -12.90 2.50 0.02
C ASN A 163 -12.70 1.96 -1.41
N GLY A 164 -11.54 1.28 -1.64
CA GLY A 164 -11.22 0.67 -2.93
C GLY A 164 -10.79 1.66 -4.02
N GLY A 165 -10.34 2.85 -3.67
CA GLY A 165 -9.82 3.83 -4.63
C GLY A 165 -10.89 4.51 -5.50
N ILE A 166 -12.18 4.37 -5.19
CA ILE A 166 -13.27 4.87 -6.02
C ILE A 166 -13.08 6.36 -6.30
N GLY A 167 -12.92 6.73 -7.57
CA GLY A 167 -12.73 8.09 -8.05
C GLY A 167 -11.36 8.69 -7.77
N LEU A 168 -10.80 8.50 -6.57
CA LEU A 168 -9.51 9.07 -6.20
C LEU A 168 -8.33 8.38 -6.88
N TYR A 169 -8.42 7.07 -7.12
CA TYR A 169 -7.33 6.30 -7.71
C TYR A 169 -6.92 6.81 -9.11
N PRO A 170 -7.84 6.91 -10.09
CA PRO A 170 -7.49 7.45 -11.40
C PRO A 170 -6.94 8.87 -11.32
N ILE A 171 -7.53 9.74 -10.49
CA ILE A 171 -7.09 11.13 -10.31
C ILE A 171 -5.67 11.18 -9.74
N ALA A 172 -5.36 10.40 -8.72
CA ALA A 172 -4.04 10.39 -8.08
C ALA A 172 -2.97 9.86 -9.04
N VAL A 173 -3.27 8.79 -9.79
CA VAL A 173 -2.38 8.23 -10.81
C VAL A 173 -2.15 9.23 -11.94
N SER A 174 -3.21 9.85 -12.47
CA SER A 174 -3.13 10.87 -13.51
C SER A 174 -2.29 12.07 -13.07
N ALA A 175 -2.52 12.58 -11.87
CA ALA A 175 -1.76 13.69 -11.32
C ALA A 175 -0.27 13.34 -11.17
N ALA A 176 0.05 12.12 -10.72
CA ALA A 176 1.44 11.65 -10.61
C ALA A 176 2.12 11.52 -11.97
N LEU A 177 1.42 11.01 -12.99
CA LEU A 177 1.93 10.92 -14.36
C LEU A 177 2.09 12.30 -15.00
N GLY A 178 1.20 13.25 -14.69
CA GLY A 178 1.27 14.63 -15.15
C GLY A 178 2.55 15.36 -14.76
N ILE A 179 3.18 14.99 -13.64
CA ILE A 179 4.49 15.53 -13.20
C ILE A 179 5.57 15.23 -14.26
N TYR A 180 5.43 14.14 -15.00
CA TYR A 180 6.35 13.69 -16.06
C TYR A 180 5.93 14.12 -17.47
N GLY A 181 4.98 15.05 -17.58
CA GLY A 181 4.53 15.60 -18.86
C GLY A 181 3.48 14.75 -19.59
N ILE A 182 2.94 13.71 -18.96
CA ILE A 182 1.83 12.95 -19.52
C ILE A 182 0.55 13.80 -19.49
N SER A 183 -0.16 13.87 -20.63
CA SER A 183 -1.41 14.63 -20.71
C SER A 183 -2.46 14.09 -19.74
N SER A 184 -3.36 14.95 -19.27
CA SER A 184 -4.44 14.53 -18.37
C SER A 184 -5.33 13.45 -18.99
N VAL A 185 -5.56 13.50 -20.30
CA VAL A 185 -6.34 12.49 -21.03
C VAL A 185 -5.68 11.11 -20.95
N SER A 186 -4.39 11.04 -21.20
CA SER A 186 -3.61 9.79 -21.16
C SER A 186 -3.41 9.31 -19.71
N GLY A 187 -3.18 10.22 -18.76
CA GLY A 187 -3.07 9.90 -17.34
C GLY A 187 -4.37 9.35 -16.76
N ASP A 188 -5.51 9.96 -17.09
CA ASP A 188 -6.83 9.50 -16.69
C ASP A 188 -7.14 8.14 -17.32
N ALA A 189 -6.87 7.97 -18.62
CA ALA A 189 -7.04 6.70 -19.31
C ALA A 189 -6.25 5.59 -18.63
N PHE A 190 -4.97 5.82 -18.33
CA PHE A 190 -4.13 4.87 -17.61
C PHE A 190 -4.73 4.51 -16.23
N GLY A 191 -5.08 5.52 -15.44
CA GLY A 191 -5.64 5.34 -14.10
C GLY A 191 -6.97 4.58 -14.13
N TRP A 192 -7.87 4.90 -15.06
CA TRP A 192 -9.15 4.20 -15.21
C TRP A 192 -8.99 2.77 -15.71
N ILE A 193 -8.13 2.51 -16.70
CA ILE A 193 -7.87 1.15 -17.20
C ILE A 193 -7.37 0.29 -16.04
N MET A 194 -6.41 0.80 -15.25
CA MET A 194 -5.86 0.08 -14.12
C MET A 194 -6.92 -0.22 -13.05
N TRP A 195 -7.71 0.79 -12.66
CA TRP A 195 -8.72 0.64 -11.62
C TRP A 195 -9.86 -0.30 -12.04
N ILE A 196 -10.34 -0.17 -13.28
CA ILE A 196 -11.42 -1.01 -13.83
C ILE A 196 -10.95 -2.46 -13.95
N ALA A 197 -9.75 -2.70 -14.50
CA ALA A 197 -9.21 -4.05 -14.67
C ALA A 197 -9.08 -4.75 -13.31
N GLN A 198 -8.53 -4.07 -12.30
CA GLN A 198 -8.41 -4.61 -10.95
C GLN A 198 -9.77 -4.86 -10.31
N THR A 199 -10.71 -3.94 -10.46
CA THR A 199 -12.06 -4.07 -9.89
C THR A 199 -12.82 -5.24 -10.51
N ILE A 200 -12.79 -5.38 -11.85
CA ILE A 200 -13.39 -6.52 -12.53
C ILE A 200 -12.78 -7.83 -12.05
N MET A 201 -11.47 -7.91 -11.95
CA MET A 201 -10.76 -9.10 -11.47
C MET A 201 -11.26 -9.49 -10.05
N VAL A 202 -11.30 -8.52 -9.13
CA VAL A 202 -11.76 -8.77 -7.74
C VAL A 202 -13.22 -9.22 -7.70
N VAL A 203 -14.10 -8.59 -8.48
CA VAL A 203 -15.52 -8.94 -8.55
C VAL A 203 -15.71 -10.35 -9.13
N VAL A 204 -15.06 -10.66 -10.25
CA VAL A 204 -15.17 -11.96 -10.91
C VAL A 204 -14.66 -13.08 -10.01
N PHE A 205 -13.42 -13.00 -9.56
CA PHE A 205 -12.83 -14.06 -8.73
C PHE A 205 -13.46 -14.13 -7.35
N GLY A 206 -13.86 -12.99 -6.77
CA GLY A 206 -14.61 -12.95 -5.51
C GLY A 206 -15.96 -13.67 -5.64
N THR A 207 -16.72 -13.39 -6.69
CA THR A 207 -18.01 -14.05 -6.96
C THR A 207 -17.84 -15.56 -7.16
N ILE A 208 -16.85 -15.96 -7.99
CA ILE A 208 -16.55 -17.39 -8.18
C ILE A 208 -16.21 -18.05 -6.84
N SER A 209 -15.38 -17.41 -6.03
CA SER A 209 -15.00 -17.94 -4.71
C SER A 209 -16.20 -18.12 -3.79
N PHE A 210 -17.13 -17.15 -3.75
CA PHE A 210 -18.36 -17.25 -2.97
C PHE A 210 -19.28 -18.40 -3.40
N ILE A 211 -19.35 -18.70 -4.70
CA ILE A 211 -20.17 -19.79 -5.22
C ILE A 211 -19.50 -21.14 -4.97
N VAL A 212 -18.19 -21.22 -5.16
CA VAL A 212 -17.42 -22.47 -5.09
C VAL A 212 -17.18 -22.91 -3.63
N LEU A 213 -16.99 -21.98 -2.72
CA LEU A 213 -16.65 -22.25 -1.32
C LEU A 213 -17.69 -23.16 -0.61
N PRO A 214 -19.02 -22.89 -0.68
CA PRO A 214 -20.03 -23.78 -0.10
C PRO A 214 -20.08 -25.14 -0.78
N LEU A 215 -19.87 -25.17 -2.12
CA LEU A 215 -19.93 -26.43 -2.88
C LEU A 215 -18.79 -27.38 -2.49
N LEU A 216 -17.58 -26.85 -2.33
CA LEU A 216 -16.39 -27.63 -1.93
C LEU A 216 -16.47 -28.09 -0.46
N ASN A 217 -17.20 -27.36 0.38
CA ASN A 217 -17.32 -27.68 1.82
C ASN A 217 -18.65 -28.31 2.21
N ARG A 218 -19.46 -28.77 1.25
CA ARG A 218 -20.81 -29.35 1.48
C ARG A 218 -20.78 -30.57 2.39
N ASN A 219 -19.68 -31.30 2.48
CA ASN A 219 -19.52 -32.54 3.23
C ASN A 219 -18.67 -32.39 4.49
N ARG A 220 -18.31 -31.16 4.89
CA ARG A 220 -17.61 -30.84 6.13
C ARG A 220 -18.56 -30.17 7.13
#